data_b4b8f06014afc824db79708dfd97add2
#
_entry.id   b4b8f06014afc824db79708dfd97add2
#
_cell.length_a   1.000
_cell.length_b   1.000
_cell.length_c   1.000
_cell.angle_alpha   90.00
_cell.angle_beta   90.00
_cell.angle_gamma   90.00
#
_symmetry.space_group_name_H-M   'P 1'
#
loop_
_entity.id
_entity.type
_entity.pdbx_description
1 polymer ?
#
loop_
_entity_poly.entity_id
_entity_poly.type
_entity_poly.pdbx_seq_one_letter_code
_entity_poly.pdbx_strand_id
1 'polypeptide(L)'
;MSDVVIKAEHLSKYYNLGVINNGTLFRDIQTWWALKRGKEDPHSQIRSHKYDTTKEGFWALKDLNFEIHQGDRVGIIGKNGAGKSTLLKILSRITAPTEGKVKIKGRVASLLEVGTGFHAELTGRENIYLNGAILGMKRREVDRKIDEIIAFSEIENHIDTPVKRYSSGMYVRLAFAVAAHLDSEILIADEVLAVGDAAFQKKALGKMNDLSTGEGRTVLFVSHNMGQIKKLCSTGILLNKGQIEDSGPITPISDKYLLSSHNFANNQNWDFTQTEISTKQIKLKSFTVKTTSKKFTTDKDYDISFSFNSEVTTDLYYDFLFVHNDIPLFSFSPFELDKKYKVKKGENNITFKIPKDLMNNKAYTIQLRFDYKGKSIFITDNPEIIIEYSMAKTINKRDLTGDGRYLYPITSFELN
;
A
#
# COMPACT_ATOMS: atom_id res chain seq x y z
N MET A 1 3.93 -1.42 -33.23
CA MET A 1 4.74 -1.49 -31.99
C MET A 1 4.47 -0.21 -31.23
N SER A 2 4.03 -0.30 -29.97
CA SER A 2 3.82 0.88 -29.13
C SER A 2 5.17 1.55 -28.85
N ASP A 3 5.21 2.90 -28.90
CA ASP A 3 6.44 3.68 -28.66
C ASP A 3 6.91 3.51 -27.21
N VAL A 4 8.23 3.30 -27.00
CA VAL A 4 8.85 3.32 -25.67
C VAL A 4 8.86 4.75 -25.15
N VAL A 5 8.18 5.00 -24.02
CA VAL A 5 8.09 6.33 -23.40
C VAL A 5 9.01 6.48 -22.20
N ILE A 6 9.34 5.38 -21.51
CA ILE A 6 10.36 5.36 -20.46
C ILE A 6 11.31 4.20 -20.71
N LYS A 7 12.61 4.48 -20.70
CA LYS A 7 13.67 3.47 -20.79
C LYS A 7 14.72 3.74 -19.74
N ALA A 8 14.92 2.78 -18.84
CA ALA A 8 16.00 2.78 -17.86
C ALA A 8 17.10 1.80 -18.29
N GLU A 9 18.33 2.25 -18.31
CA GLU A 9 19.52 1.48 -18.69
C GLU A 9 20.55 1.57 -17.56
N HIS A 10 20.83 0.45 -16.88
CA HIS A 10 21.77 0.32 -15.76
C HIS A 10 21.55 1.34 -14.64
N LEU A 11 20.27 1.65 -14.36
CA LEU A 11 19.89 2.70 -13.42
C LEU A 11 20.25 2.31 -11.99
N SER A 12 21.12 3.12 -11.36
CA SER A 12 21.55 2.92 -9.98
C SER A 12 21.50 4.24 -9.20
N LYS A 13 21.17 4.16 -7.90
CA LYS A 13 21.16 5.30 -6.98
C LYS A 13 21.79 4.94 -5.66
N TYR A 14 22.86 5.64 -5.31
CA TYR A 14 23.57 5.53 -4.04
C TYR A 14 23.28 6.75 -3.16
N TYR A 15 23.09 6.53 -1.87
CA TYR A 15 22.99 7.59 -0.86
C TYR A 15 24.08 7.44 0.18
N ASN A 16 24.80 8.51 0.45
CA ASN A 16 25.76 8.60 1.54
C ASN A 16 25.04 8.80 2.86
N LEU A 17 25.45 8.06 3.89
CA LEU A 17 24.94 8.23 5.24
C LEU A 17 25.85 9.21 5.99
N GLY A 18 25.28 10.27 6.55
CA GLY A 18 26.00 11.11 7.52
C GLY A 18 26.59 12.42 7.04
N VAL A 19 26.44 12.82 5.78
CA VAL A 19 26.90 14.12 5.30
C VAL A 19 25.73 14.90 4.71
N ILE A 20 25.16 15.82 5.48
CA ILE A 20 24.39 16.92 4.91
C ILE A 20 25.44 17.92 4.38
N ASN A 21 25.76 17.80 3.09
CA ASN A 21 26.63 18.75 2.44
C ASN A 21 25.89 20.09 2.35
N ASN A 22 26.15 20.99 3.31
CA ASN A 22 25.47 22.28 3.45
C ASN A 22 25.91 23.31 2.40
N GLY A 23 26.60 22.90 1.33
CA GLY A 23 26.84 23.67 0.10
C GLY A 23 27.34 25.11 0.24
N THR A 24 27.84 25.52 1.41
CA THR A 24 28.37 26.85 1.62
C THR A 24 29.88 26.80 1.77
N LEU A 25 30.60 27.31 0.78
CA LEU A 25 32.07 27.45 0.77
C LEU A 25 32.64 27.91 2.12
N PHE A 26 31.92 28.75 2.83
CA PHE A 26 32.35 29.28 4.14
C PHE A 26 32.42 28.21 5.24
N ARG A 27 31.48 27.28 5.26
CA ARG A 27 31.46 26.14 6.21
C ARG A 27 32.52 25.12 5.87
N ASP A 28 32.71 24.82 4.57
CA ASP A 28 33.75 23.91 4.11
C ASP A 28 35.16 24.43 4.49
N ILE A 29 35.40 25.74 4.40
CA ILE A 29 36.63 26.37 4.84
C ILE A 29 36.79 26.31 6.37
N GLN A 30 35.73 26.52 7.14
CA GLN A 30 35.76 26.40 8.61
C GLN A 30 36.04 24.95 9.05
N THR A 31 35.40 23.98 8.45
CA THR A 31 35.63 22.55 8.72
C THR A 31 37.06 22.16 8.36
N TRP A 32 37.54 22.53 7.17
CA TRP A 32 38.91 22.27 6.76
C TRP A 32 39.97 22.90 7.72
N TRP A 33 39.71 24.12 8.17
CA TRP A 33 40.59 24.84 9.12
C TRP A 33 40.61 24.21 10.51
N ALA A 34 39.45 23.72 10.99
CA ALA A 34 39.32 23.01 12.26
C ALA A 34 40.07 21.68 12.22
N LEU A 35 39.87 20.88 11.16
CA LEU A 35 40.52 19.59 10.95
C LEU A 35 42.05 19.75 10.82
N LYS A 36 42.53 20.77 10.09
CA LYS A 36 43.98 21.03 9.95
C LYS A 36 44.65 21.43 11.27
N ARG A 37 43.88 21.93 12.25
CA ARG A 37 44.34 22.27 13.59
C ARG A 37 44.12 21.13 14.62
N GLY A 38 43.70 19.94 14.18
CA GLY A 38 43.42 18.81 15.07
C GLY A 38 42.20 18.97 15.96
N LYS A 39 41.32 19.94 15.63
CA LYS A 39 40.05 20.17 16.34
C LYS A 39 38.92 19.42 15.65
N GLU A 40 37.91 18.99 16.45
CA GLU A 40 36.69 18.38 15.89
C GLU A 40 35.96 19.36 14.97
N ASP A 41 35.27 18.84 13.95
CA ASP A 41 34.45 19.63 13.05
C ASP A 41 33.39 20.44 13.84
N PRO A 42 33.40 21.78 13.81
CA PRO A 42 32.47 22.61 14.57
C PRO A 42 31.01 22.47 14.11
N HIS A 43 30.78 21.79 12.97
CA HIS A 43 29.46 21.54 12.41
C HIS A 43 29.03 20.06 12.51
N SER A 44 29.84 19.18 13.18
CA SER A 44 29.42 17.82 13.51
C SER A 44 28.29 17.87 14.53
N GLN A 45 27.08 17.50 14.10
CA GLN A 45 25.93 17.45 15.00
C GLN A 45 26.07 16.31 16.00
N ILE A 46 25.85 16.66 17.27
CA ILE A 46 25.52 15.84 18.45
C ILE A 46 25.67 14.32 18.26
N ARG A 47 26.72 13.80 18.88
CA ARG A 47 26.97 12.35 19.03
C ARG A 47 25.76 11.65 19.65
N SER A 48 25.01 10.89 18.85
CA SER A 48 24.32 9.73 19.36
C SER A 48 25.32 8.57 19.41
N HIS A 49 25.71 8.17 20.60
CA HIS A 49 26.55 7.01 20.83
C HIS A 49 25.92 5.75 20.24
N LYS A 50 26.74 4.96 19.52
CA LYS A 50 26.49 3.61 19.00
C LYS A 50 25.85 3.49 17.62
N TYR A 51 26.53 3.97 16.59
CA TYR A 51 26.45 3.32 15.27
C TYR A 51 27.87 3.19 14.70
N ASP A 52 28.14 2.00 14.21
CA ASP A 52 29.37 1.61 13.54
C ASP A 52 29.64 2.54 12.34
N THR A 53 30.63 3.40 12.43
CA THR A 53 30.96 4.47 11.46
C THR A 53 31.61 3.94 10.17
N THR A 54 31.52 2.65 9.89
CA THR A 54 32.16 2.01 8.73
C THR A 54 31.25 1.84 7.51
N LYS A 55 29.97 2.23 7.55
CA LYS A 55 29.08 2.16 6.37
C LYS A 55 28.92 3.54 5.73
N GLU A 56 29.71 3.78 4.71
CA GLU A 56 29.75 5.05 3.96
C GLU A 56 28.43 5.39 3.23
N GLY A 57 27.49 4.45 3.08
CA GLY A 57 26.22 4.67 2.41
C GLY A 57 25.53 3.38 1.99
N PHE A 58 24.46 3.51 1.20
CA PHE A 58 23.71 2.35 0.70
C PHE A 58 23.19 2.56 -0.72
N TRP A 59 23.07 1.48 -1.48
CA TRP A 59 22.41 1.46 -2.76
C TRP A 59 20.90 1.38 -2.58
N ALA A 60 20.20 2.47 -2.87
CA ALA A 60 18.75 2.48 -2.87
C ALA A 60 18.17 1.83 -4.13
N LEU A 61 18.89 1.94 -5.24
CA LEU A 61 18.62 1.23 -6.50
C LEU A 61 19.96 0.74 -7.05
N LYS A 62 19.96 -0.45 -7.68
CA LYS A 62 21.16 -1.05 -8.25
C LYS A 62 20.84 -1.77 -9.54
N ASP A 63 21.38 -1.28 -10.64
CA ASP A 63 21.35 -1.88 -11.98
C ASP A 63 19.94 -2.22 -12.50
N LEU A 64 19.02 -1.26 -12.42
CA LEU A 64 17.68 -1.45 -12.95
C LEU A 64 17.65 -1.25 -14.47
N ASN A 65 17.04 -2.21 -15.16
CA ASN A 65 16.85 -2.20 -16.61
C ASN A 65 15.37 -2.51 -16.91
N PHE A 66 14.65 -1.57 -17.53
CA PHE A 66 13.25 -1.76 -17.92
C PHE A 66 12.82 -0.77 -19.00
N GLU A 67 11.75 -1.13 -19.70
CA GLU A 67 11.08 -0.29 -20.69
C GLU A 67 9.58 -0.22 -20.39
N ILE A 68 8.99 0.96 -20.59
CA ILE A 68 7.55 1.21 -20.45
C ILE A 68 7.07 1.83 -21.76
N HIS A 69 5.99 1.31 -22.30
CA HIS A 69 5.44 1.74 -23.56
C HIS A 69 4.26 2.71 -23.36
N GLN A 70 3.96 3.45 -24.40
CA GLN A 70 2.83 4.37 -24.40
C GLN A 70 1.52 3.62 -24.11
N GLY A 71 0.75 4.16 -23.17
CA GLY A 71 -0.52 3.57 -22.74
C GLY A 71 -0.37 2.44 -21.70
N ASP A 72 0.84 2.08 -21.31
CA ASP A 72 1.05 1.08 -20.26
C ASP A 72 0.55 1.58 -18.90
N ARG A 73 -0.03 0.66 -18.12
CA ARG A 73 -0.44 0.86 -16.74
C ARG A 73 0.37 -0.05 -15.85
N VAL A 74 1.43 0.54 -15.27
CA VAL A 74 2.48 -0.22 -14.57
C VAL A 74 2.36 -0.05 -13.07
N GLY A 75 2.18 -1.15 -12.35
CA GLY A 75 2.27 -1.18 -10.88
C GLY A 75 3.70 -1.39 -10.40
N ILE A 76 4.23 -0.47 -9.59
CA ILE A 76 5.52 -0.65 -8.93
C ILE A 76 5.28 -1.21 -7.53
N ILE A 77 5.69 -2.44 -7.32
CA ILE A 77 5.40 -3.23 -6.13
C ILE A 77 6.71 -3.52 -5.38
N GLY A 78 6.65 -3.61 -4.06
CA GLY A 78 7.80 -3.98 -3.23
C GLY A 78 7.63 -3.59 -1.78
N LYS A 79 8.37 -4.22 -0.88
CA LYS A 79 8.37 -3.93 0.57
C LYS A 79 8.85 -2.51 0.86
N ASN A 80 8.62 -2.04 2.10
CA ASN A 80 9.21 -0.78 2.55
C ASN A 80 10.75 -0.88 2.45
N GLY A 81 11.38 0.18 1.91
CA GLY A 81 12.82 0.18 1.64
C GLY A 81 13.25 -0.55 0.35
N ALA A 82 12.32 -1.10 -0.46
CA ALA A 82 12.67 -1.76 -1.73
C ALA A 82 13.17 -0.81 -2.84
N GLY A 83 13.08 0.52 -2.64
CA GLY A 83 13.54 1.50 -3.62
C GLY A 83 12.44 2.20 -4.41
N LYS A 84 11.15 1.89 -4.20
CA LYS A 84 10.00 2.44 -4.92
C LYS A 84 10.02 3.97 -5.00
N SER A 85 10.03 4.65 -3.85
CA SER A 85 10.01 6.12 -3.79
C SER A 85 11.26 6.75 -4.42
N THR A 86 12.42 6.08 -4.35
CA THR A 86 13.65 6.54 -5.02
C THR A 86 13.50 6.45 -6.54
N LEU A 87 12.94 5.34 -7.05
CA LEU A 87 12.67 5.18 -8.47
C LEU A 87 11.70 6.25 -8.97
N LEU A 88 10.59 6.47 -8.25
CA LEU A 88 9.63 7.51 -8.62
C LEU A 88 10.24 8.90 -8.63
N LYS A 89 11.08 9.26 -7.64
CA LYS A 89 11.79 10.55 -7.61
C LYS A 89 12.72 10.74 -8.81
N ILE A 90 13.38 9.68 -9.28
CA ILE A 90 14.21 9.76 -10.49
C ILE A 90 13.33 9.95 -11.73
N LEU A 91 12.25 9.18 -11.87
CA LEU A 91 11.33 9.29 -13.01
C LEU A 91 10.62 10.65 -13.04
N SER A 92 10.34 11.23 -11.87
CA SER A 92 9.79 12.60 -11.73
C SER A 92 10.84 13.70 -11.87
N ARG A 93 12.11 13.35 -12.15
CA ARG A 93 13.24 14.29 -12.28
C ARG A 93 13.55 15.11 -11.02
N ILE A 94 13.10 14.65 -9.84
CA ILE A 94 13.40 15.28 -8.55
C ILE A 94 14.83 14.99 -8.12
N THR A 95 15.33 13.80 -8.44
CA THR A 95 16.73 13.42 -8.16
C THR A 95 17.38 12.75 -9.37
N ALA A 96 18.68 12.99 -9.57
CA ALA A 96 19.44 12.34 -10.61
C ALA A 96 19.90 10.93 -10.20
N PRO A 97 20.05 9.99 -11.12
CA PRO A 97 20.71 8.71 -10.88
C PRO A 97 22.19 8.92 -10.50
N THR A 98 22.79 7.97 -9.80
CA THR A 98 24.25 7.95 -9.55
C THR A 98 24.98 7.31 -10.72
N GLU A 99 24.40 6.24 -11.28
CA GLU A 99 24.93 5.54 -12.44
C GLU A 99 23.79 5.21 -13.40
N GLY A 100 24.14 4.95 -14.67
CA GLY A 100 23.19 4.64 -15.71
C GLY A 100 22.43 5.86 -16.23
N LYS A 101 21.34 5.62 -16.93
CA LYS A 101 20.51 6.69 -17.52
C LYS A 101 19.06 6.30 -17.63
N VAL A 102 18.20 7.32 -17.60
CA VAL A 102 16.76 7.21 -17.88
C VAL A 102 16.42 8.14 -19.04
N LYS A 103 15.78 7.57 -20.05
CA LYS A 103 15.22 8.32 -21.19
C LYS A 103 13.71 8.39 -21.01
N ILE A 104 13.15 9.58 -21.07
CA ILE A 104 11.71 9.81 -20.91
C ILE A 104 11.25 10.67 -22.09
N LYS A 105 10.28 10.16 -22.85
CA LYS A 105 9.63 10.83 -23.96
C LYS A 105 8.27 11.34 -23.52
N GLY A 106 8.06 12.65 -23.56
CA GLY A 106 6.82 13.29 -23.12
C GLY A 106 6.95 13.98 -21.76
N ARG A 107 5.81 14.57 -21.36
CA ARG A 107 5.64 15.32 -20.13
C ARG A 107 5.24 14.39 -19.00
N VAL A 108 5.93 14.50 -17.87
CA VAL A 108 5.65 13.70 -16.66
C VAL A 108 4.86 14.56 -15.69
N ALA A 109 3.70 14.10 -15.27
CA ALA A 109 2.98 14.61 -14.12
C ALA A 109 3.20 13.67 -12.93
N SER A 110 3.59 14.23 -11.78
CA SER A 110 3.85 13.45 -10.58
C SER A 110 2.90 13.86 -9.48
N LEU A 111 2.18 12.91 -8.94
CA LEU A 111 1.33 13.08 -7.75
C LEU A 111 2.10 12.86 -6.43
N LEU A 112 3.42 12.65 -6.48
CA LEU A 112 4.27 12.45 -5.30
C LEU A 112 4.25 13.65 -4.35
N GLU A 113 4.09 14.83 -4.91
CA GLU A 113 4.18 16.11 -4.21
C GLU A 113 2.87 16.89 -4.30
N VAL A 114 1.73 16.19 -4.18
CA VAL A 114 0.41 16.84 -4.20
C VAL A 114 0.34 17.90 -3.12
N GLY A 115 0.10 19.17 -3.55
CA GLY A 115 0.04 20.32 -2.68
C GLY A 115 1.37 21.01 -2.39
N THR A 116 2.51 20.47 -2.84
CA THR A 116 3.76 21.24 -2.78
C THR A 116 3.64 22.49 -3.66
N GLY A 117 4.06 23.62 -3.12
CA GLY A 117 3.97 24.89 -3.81
C GLY A 117 2.67 25.67 -3.59
N PHE A 118 1.72 25.14 -2.80
CA PHE A 118 0.59 25.95 -2.35
C PHE A 118 1.06 27.03 -1.38
N HIS A 119 0.63 28.25 -1.60
CA HIS A 119 0.93 29.38 -0.74
C HIS A 119 -0.24 29.64 0.21
N ALA A 120 0.00 29.63 1.49
CA ALA A 120 -1.02 29.68 2.54
C ALA A 120 -1.88 30.95 2.49
N GLU A 121 -1.31 32.09 2.10
CA GLU A 121 -2.00 33.38 2.04
C GLU A 121 -2.83 33.57 0.77
N LEU A 122 -2.58 32.80 -0.28
CA LEU A 122 -3.34 32.86 -1.52
C LEU A 122 -4.65 32.08 -1.39
N THR A 123 -5.65 32.51 -2.15
CA THR A 123 -6.94 31.80 -2.31
C THR A 123 -6.76 30.46 -3.01
N GLY A 124 -7.78 29.59 -2.93
CA GLY A 124 -7.77 28.34 -3.67
C GLY A 124 -7.61 28.57 -5.18
N ARG A 125 -8.31 29.54 -5.73
CA ARG A 125 -8.21 29.94 -7.14
C ARG A 125 -6.80 30.35 -7.54
N GLU A 126 -6.17 31.23 -6.78
CA GLU A 126 -4.79 31.66 -7.03
C GLU A 126 -3.80 30.51 -6.90
N ASN A 127 -4.02 29.59 -5.94
CA ASN A 127 -3.21 28.39 -5.79
C ASN A 127 -3.37 27.42 -6.98
N ILE A 128 -4.54 27.33 -7.65
CA ILE A 128 -4.69 26.58 -8.89
C ILE A 128 -3.71 27.09 -9.95
N TYR A 129 -3.62 28.42 -10.13
CA TYR A 129 -2.68 28.99 -11.09
C TYR A 129 -1.23 28.78 -10.69
N LEU A 130 -0.91 28.99 -9.41
CA LEU A 130 0.45 28.82 -8.91
C LEU A 130 0.91 27.36 -9.04
N ASN A 131 0.11 26.43 -8.55
CA ASN A 131 0.45 24.99 -8.60
C ASN A 131 0.43 24.46 -10.03
N GLY A 132 -0.55 24.87 -10.85
CA GLY A 132 -0.58 24.55 -12.27
C GLY A 132 0.71 24.99 -12.99
N ALA A 133 1.20 26.20 -12.72
CA ALA A 133 2.46 26.69 -13.27
C ALA A 133 3.68 25.89 -12.79
N ILE A 134 3.75 25.53 -11.50
CA ILE A 134 4.81 24.66 -10.94
C ILE A 134 4.81 23.29 -11.62
N LEU A 135 3.63 22.73 -11.84
CA LEU A 135 3.46 21.45 -12.54
C LEU A 135 3.61 21.59 -14.05
N GLY A 136 3.90 22.82 -14.55
CA GLY A 136 4.23 23.12 -15.94
C GLY A 136 3.02 23.39 -16.84
N MET A 137 1.83 23.71 -16.31
CA MET A 137 0.71 24.21 -17.10
C MET A 137 0.97 25.64 -17.58
N LYS A 138 0.61 25.92 -18.82
CA LYS A 138 0.55 27.32 -19.29
C LYS A 138 -0.71 27.99 -18.74
N ARG A 139 -0.69 29.29 -18.51
CA ARG A 139 -1.85 30.05 -17.99
C ARG A 139 -3.12 29.77 -18.79
N ARG A 140 -3.04 29.76 -20.12
CA ARG A 140 -4.18 29.43 -21.01
C ARG A 140 -4.72 28.02 -20.82
N GLU A 141 -3.90 27.09 -20.36
CA GLU A 141 -4.27 25.72 -20.06
C GLU A 141 -5.06 25.68 -18.75
N VAL A 142 -4.59 26.42 -17.74
CA VAL A 142 -5.32 26.61 -16.48
C VAL A 142 -6.66 27.29 -16.72
N ASP A 143 -6.68 28.40 -17.48
CA ASP A 143 -7.91 29.16 -17.81
C ASP A 143 -9.00 28.27 -18.43
N ARG A 144 -8.62 27.30 -19.26
CA ARG A 144 -9.58 26.36 -19.89
C ARG A 144 -10.12 25.30 -18.95
N LYS A 145 -9.38 24.95 -17.89
CA LYS A 145 -9.69 23.81 -17.02
C LYS A 145 -10.10 24.22 -15.60
N ILE A 146 -10.04 25.51 -15.30
CA ILE A 146 -10.22 25.97 -13.92
C ILE A 146 -11.59 25.59 -13.34
N ASP A 147 -12.64 25.67 -14.13
CA ASP A 147 -13.99 25.34 -13.68
C ASP A 147 -14.14 23.83 -13.42
N GLU A 148 -13.52 22.99 -14.27
CA GLU A 148 -13.47 21.55 -14.08
C GLU A 148 -12.67 21.17 -12.84
N ILE A 149 -11.51 21.84 -12.60
CA ILE A 149 -10.67 21.63 -11.42
C ILE A 149 -11.45 21.98 -10.15
N ILE A 150 -12.14 23.13 -10.15
CA ILE A 150 -12.93 23.58 -9.00
C ILE A 150 -14.06 22.58 -8.73
N ALA A 151 -14.86 22.22 -9.73
CA ALA A 151 -15.95 21.27 -9.61
C ALA A 151 -15.48 19.86 -9.19
N PHE A 152 -14.31 19.43 -9.66
CA PHE A 152 -13.74 18.17 -9.23
C PHE A 152 -13.33 18.17 -7.76
N SER A 153 -12.79 19.28 -7.26
CA SER A 153 -12.32 19.43 -5.88
C SER A 153 -13.42 19.50 -4.83
N GLU A 154 -14.68 19.82 -5.25
CA GLU A 154 -15.85 19.99 -4.39
C GLU A 154 -15.66 21.07 -3.30
N ILE A 155 -14.96 22.15 -3.63
CA ILE A 155 -14.70 23.28 -2.72
C ILE A 155 -15.14 24.63 -3.30
N GLU A 156 -16.13 24.62 -4.21
CA GLU A 156 -16.62 25.81 -4.93
C GLU A 156 -16.94 26.97 -3.98
N ASN A 157 -17.61 26.67 -2.86
CA ASN A 157 -18.01 27.67 -1.88
C ASN A 157 -16.84 28.33 -1.13
N HIS A 158 -15.63 27.74 -1.23
CA HIS A 158 -14.45 28.21 -0.51
C HIS A 158 -13.30 28.60 -1.43
N ILE A 159 -13.51 28.55 -2.75
CA ILE A 159 -12.42 28.71 -3.74
C ILE A 159 -11.72 30.06 -3.64
N ASP A 160 -12.43 31.12 -3.25
CA ASP A 160 -11.89 32.47 -3.11
C ASP A 160 -11.48 32.78 -1.64
N THR A 161 -11.40 31.74 -0.79
CA THR A 161 -10.90 31.84 0.57
C THR A 161 -9.40 31.47 0.62
N PRO A 162 -8.54 32.15 1.40
CA PRO A 162 -7.14 31.79 1.60
C PRO A 162 -6.97 30.36 2.11
N VAL A 163 -6.02 29.62 1.52
CA VAL A 163 -5.83 28.17 1.78
C VAL A 163 -5.42 27.88 3.22
N LYS A 164 -4.83 28.83 3.95
CA LYS A 164 -4.58 28.70 5.39
C LYS A 164 -5.82 28.41 6.23
N ARG A 165 -7.03 28.69 5.70
CA ARG A 165 -8.31 28.40 6.34
C ARG A 165 -8.93 27.09 5.91
N TYR A 166 -8.29 26.35 5.01
CA TYR A 166 -8.80 25.06 4.53
C TYR A 166 -8.57 23.97 5.58
N SER A 167 -9.49 23.03 5.63
CA SER A 167 -9.22 21.77 6.30
C SER A 167 -8.15 20.99 5.51
N SER A 168 -7.50 20.03 6.17
CA SER A 168 -6.54 19.14 5.49
C SER A 168 -7.17 18.42 4.29
N GLY A 169 -8.45 18.01 4.41
CA GLY A 169 -9.19 17.38 3.32
C GLY A 169 -9.41 18.32 2.14
N MET A 170 -9.85 19.57 2.37
CA MET A 170 -10.03 20.58 1.30
C MET A 170 -8.71 20.87 0.58
N TYR A 171 -7.62 21.01 1.36
CA TYR A 171 -6.28 21.25 0.82
C TYR A 171 -5.87 20.17 -0.18
N VAL A 172 -6.00 18.92 0.23
CA VAL A 172 -5.56 17.79 -0.60
C VAL A 172 -6.49 17.54 -1.77
N ARG A 173 -7.81 17.73 -1.62
CA ARG A 173 -8.76 17.65 -2.73
C ARG A 173 -8.43 18.66 -3.83
N LEU A 174 -8.14 19.92 -3.47
CA LEU A 174 -7.76 20.93 -4.45
C LEU A 174 -6.45 20.57 -5.15
N ALA A 175 -5.44 20.20 -4.38
CA ALA A 175 -4.13 19.86 -4.92
C ALA A 175 -4.18 18.65 -5.88
N PHE A 176 -4.95 17.62 -5.50
CA PHE A 176 -5.21 16.48 -6.37
C PHE A 176 -5.99 16.87 -7.64
N ALA A 177 -7.01 17.75 -7.51
CA ALA A 177 -7.80 18.20 -8.64
C ALA A 177 -6.92 18.90 -9.70
N VAL A 178 -5.99 19.77 -9.27
CA VAL A 178 -5.03 20.41 -10.19
C VAL A 178 -4.20 19.36 -10.92
N ALA A 179 -3.60 18.44 -10.16
CA ALA A 179 -2.70 17.43 -10.71
C ALA A 179 -3.41 16.43 -11.65
N ALA A 180 -4.65 16.05 -11.35
CA ALA A 180 -5.46 15.15 -12.18
C ALA A 180 -5.92 15.78 -13.51
N HIS A 181 -5.88 17.10 -13.63
CA HIS A 181 -6.24 17.83 -14.86
C HIS A 181 -5.03 18.31 -15.67
N LEU A 182 -3.82 17.86 -15.31
CA LEU A 182 -2.64 18.11 -16.14
C LEU A 182 -2.73 17.37 -17.48
N ASP A 183 -2.35 18.04 -18.56
CA ASP A 183 -2.13 17.37 -19.85
C ASP A 183 -0.72 16.78 -19.87
N SER A 184 -0.61 15.50 -19.50
CA SER A 184 0.66 14.78 -19.47
C SER A 184 0.51 13.44 -20.14
N GLU A 185 1.54 13.03 -20.88
CA GLU A 185 1.61 11.71 -21.50
C GLU A 185 1.91 10.60 -20.48
N ILE A 186 2.59 10.97 -19.39
CA ILE A 186 3.01 10.06 -18.32
C ILE A 186 2.51 10.61 -16.99
N LEU A 187 1.82 9.76 -16.22
CA LEU A 187 1.32 10.08 -14.90
C LEU A 187 1.94 9.15 -13.87
N ILE A 188 2.55 9.73 -12.84
CA ILE A 188 3.13 8.99 -11.71
C ILE A 188 2.26 9.23 -10.49
N ALA A 189 1.64 8.17 -9.98
CA ALA A 189 0.78 8.21 -8.80
C ALA A 189 1.35 7.33 -7.67
N ASP A 190 1.48 7.93 -6.49
CA ASP A 190 1.86 7.23 -5.26
C ASP A 190 0.62 7.06 -4.36
N GLU A 191 0.77 6.43 -3.23
CA GLU A 191 -0.26 6.17 -2.20
C GLU A 191 -1.14 7.36 -1.82
N VAL A 192 -0.81 8.56 -2.28
CA VAL A 192 -1.58 9.80 -2.09
C VAL A 192 -3.04 9.70 -2.59
N LEU A 193 -3.40 8.66 -3.36
CA LEU A 193 -4.80 8.38 -3.72
C LEU A 193 -5.68 7.95 -2.53
N ALA A 194 -5.09 7.64 -1.38
CA ALA A 194 -5.82 7.35 -0.14
C ALA A 194 -6.27 8.62 0.61
N VAL A 195 -6.18 9.80 -0.01
CA VAL A 195 -6.46 11.09 0.63
C VAL A 195 -7.90 11.54 0.42
N GLY A 196 -8.47 12.17 1.45
CA GLY A 196 -9.87 12.58 1.48
C GLY A 196 -10.78 11.50 2.07
N ASP A 197 -12.08 11.69 1.96
CA ASP A 197 -13.05 10.68 2.35
C ASP A 197 -13.24 9.59 1.27
N ALA A 198 -13.94 8.53 1.63
CA ALA A 198 -14.17 7.39 0.75
C ALA A 198 -14.87 7.78 -0.59
N ALA A 199 -15.71 8.81 -0.58
CA ALA A 199 -16.40 9.28 -1.79
C ALA A 199 -15.41 9.95 -2.75
N PHE A 200 -14.54 10.84 -2.23
CA PHE A 200 -13.51 11.50 -3.03
C PHE A 200 -12.46 10.51 -3.53
N GLN A 201 -12.03 9.55 -2.70
CA GLN A 201 -11.12 8.48 -3.13
C GLN A 201 -11.68 7.70 -4.32
N LYS A 202 -12.97 7.33 -4.28
CA LYS A 202 -13.64 6.65 -5.40
C LYS A 202 -13.66 7.52 -6.67
N LYS A 203 -13.91 8.82 -6.53
CA LYS A 203 -13.89 9.80 -7.62
C LYS A 203 -12.49 9.95 -8.23
N ALA A 204 -11.46 10.05 -7.36
CA ALA A 204 -10.07 10.13 -7.77
C ALA A 204 -9.61 8.89 -8.55
N LEU A 205 -9.94 7.69 -8.04
CA LEU A 205 -9.65 6.42 -8.72
C LEU A 205 -10.39 6.31 -10.06
N GLY A 206 -11.65 6.76 -10.13
CA GLY A 206 -12.41 6.83 -11.38
C GLY A 206 -11.70 7.72 -12.42
N LYS A 207 -11.33 8.94 -12.03
CA LYS A 207 -10.57 9.86 -12.91
C LYS A 207 -9.25 9.26 -13.39
N MET A 208 -8.51 8.60 -12.52
CA MET A 208 -7.26 7.91 -12.88
C MET A 208 -7.48 6.79 -13.91
N ASN A 209 -8.55 6.02 -13.74
CA ASN A 209 -8.92 4.98 -14.69
C ASN A 209 -9.28 5.59 -16.05
N ASP A 210 -10.07 6.66 -16.08
CA ASP A 210 -10.48 7.35 -17.30
C ASP A 210 -9.27 7.92 -18.07
N LEU A 211 -8.32 8.53 -17.35
CA LEU A 211 -7.08 9.04 -17.92
C LEU A 211 -6.22 7.93 -18.55
N SER A 212 -6.21 6.74 -17.94
CA SER A 212 -5.41 5.62 -18.43
C SER A 212 -6.06 4.86 -19.58
N THR A 213 -7.39 4.69 -19.56
CA THR A 213 -8.12 3.89 -20.57
C THR A 213 -8.65 4.74 -21.72
N GLY A 214 -9.21 5.91 -21.41
CA GLY A 214 -9.86 6.79 -22.40
C GLY A 214 -8.88 7.66 -23.17
N GLU A 215 -7.86 8.20 -22.51
CA GLU A 215 -6.89 9.12 -23.12
C GLU A 215 -5.57 8.44 -23.53
N GLY A 216 -5.42 7.13 -23.25
CA GLY A 216 -4.21 6.37 -23.62
C GLY A 216 -2.94 6.84 -22.94
N ARG A 217 -3.04 7.46 -21.76
CA ARG A 217 -1.89 7.92 -20.98
C ARG A 217 -1.15 6.74 -20.34
N THR A 218 0.15 6.87 -20.25
CA THR A 218 0.99 5.92 -19.49
C THR A 218 0.89 6.24 -18.01
N VAL A 219 0.54 5.25 -17.18
CA VAL A 219 0.38 5.43 -15.74
C VAL A 219 1.33 4.53 -14.98
N LEU A 220 2.12 5.12 -14.08
CA LEU A 220 2.92 4.39 -13.09
C LEU A 220 2.23 4.55 -11.74
N PHE A 221 1.88 3.44 -11.13
CA PHE A 221 1.13 3.43 -9.88
C PHE A 221 1.88 2.68 -8.79
N VAL A 222 2.03 3.31 -7.62
CA VAL A 222 2.58 2.70 -6.42
C VAL A 222 1.51 2.65 -5.36
N SER A 223 1.23 1.48 -4.83
CA SER A 223 0.32 1.33 -3.69
C SER A 223 0.68 0.08 -2.90
N HIS A 224 0.37 0.08 -1.61
CA HIS A 224 0.38 -1.11 -0.78
C HIS A 224 -0.91 -1.94 -0.92
N ASN A 225 -1.96 -1.35 -1.47
CA ASN A 225 -3.22 -2.05 -1.72
C ASN A 225 -3.18 -2.82 -3.04
N MET A 226 -2.95 -4.14 -2.96
CA MET A 226 -2.85 -5.01 -4.14
C MET A 226 -4.17 -5.11 -4.92
N GLY A 227 -5.31 -4.95 -4.25
CA GLY A 227 -6.62 -4.90 -4.92
C GLY A 227 -6.76 -3.70 -5.85
N GLN A 228 -6.28 -2.52 -5.44
CA GLN A 228 -6.25 -1.32 -6.29
C GLN A 228 -5.25 -1.49 -7.45
N ILE A 229 -4.04 -2.00 -7.16
CA ILE A 229 -3.03 -2.25 -8.19
C ILE A 229 -3.57 -3.19 -9.27
N LYS A 230 -4.21 -4.31 -8.90
CA LYS A 230 -4.80 -5.25 -9.86
C LYS A 230 -5.92 -4.65 -10.72
N LYS A 231 -6.67 -3.68 -10.17
CA LYS A 231 -7.74 -2.99 -10.93
C LYS A 231 -7.22 -1.94 -11.89
N LEU A 232 -6.17 -1.21 -11.50
CA LEU A 232 -5.65 -0.07 -12.26
C LEU A 232 -4.53 -0.43 -13.22
N CYS A 233 -3.73 -1.45 -12.92
CA CYS A 233 -2.53 -1.79 -13.68
C CYS A 233 -2.72 -3.07 -14.50
N SER A 234 -2.09 -3.10 -15.68
CA SER A 234 -2.02 -4.29 -16.54
C SER A 234 -0.73 -5.07 -16.33
N THR A 235 0.35 -4.36 -16.01
CA THR A 235 1.69 -4.91 -15.78
C THR A 235 2.23 -4.45 -14.43
N GLY A 236 3.25 -5.15 -13.94
CA GLY A 236 3.90 -4.83 -12.69
C GLY A 236 5.41 -5.01 -12.73
N ILE A 237 6.12 -4.21 -11.93
CA ILE A 237 7.55 -4.34 -11.64
C ILE A 237 7.69 -4.58 -10.15
N LEU A 238 8.21 -5.75 -9.79
CA LEU A 238 8.48 -6.13 -8.41
C LEU A 238 9.91 -5.72 -8.04
N LEU A 239 10.02 -4.78 -7.09
CA LEU A 239 11.29 -4.33 -6.54
C LEU A 239 11.60 -5.05 -5.22
N ASN A 240 12.83 -5.53 -5.09
CA ASN A 240 13.36 -6.09 -3.87
C ASN A 240 14.79 -5.58 -3.63
N LYS A 241 15.03 -4.96 -2.47
CA LYS A 241 16.35 -4.44 -2.06
C LYS A 241 17.05 -3.61 -3.15
N GLY A 242 16.29 -2.76 -3.84
CA GLY A 242 16.80 -1.87 -4.87
C GLY A 242 17.04 -2.51 -6.25
N GLN A 243 16.60 -3.73 -6.48
CA GLN A 243 16.72 -4.44 -7.76
C GLN A 243 15.35 -4.89 -8.26
N ILE A 244 15.21 -5.11 -9.58
CA ILE A 244 14.02 -5.74 -10.15
C ILE A 244 14.14 -7.24 -9.91
N GLU A 245 13.22 -7.76 -9.11
CA GLU A 245 13.11 -9.20 -8.85
C GLU A 245 12.31 -9.91 -9.95
N ASP A 246 11.27 -9.21 -10.46
CA ASP A 246 10.42 -9.74 -11.51
C ASP A 246 9.63 -8.62 -12.20
N SER A 247 9.18 -8.84 -13.43
CA SER A 247 8.33 -7.92 -14.17
C SER A 247 7.44 -8.67 -15.16
N GLY A 248 6.21 -8.20 -15.37
CA GLY A 248 5.27 -8.86 -16.27
C GLY A 248 3.81 -8.51 -15.97
N PRO A 249 2.86 -9.39 -16.33
CA PRO A 249 1.44 -9.18 -16.04
C PRO A 249 1.19 -9.00 -14.54
N ILE A 250 0.27 -8.09 -14.19
CA ILE A 250 0.11 -7.63 -12.81
C ILE A 250 -0.31 -8.75 -11.84
N THR A 251 -1.14 -9.69 -12.29
CA THR A 251 -1.68 -10.75 -11.41
C THR A 251 -0.58 -11.67 -10.87
N PRO A 252 0.27 -12.33 -11.69
CA PRO A 252 1.35 -13.16 -11.16
C PRO A 252 2.38 -12.36 -10.36
N ILE A 253 2.67 -11.11 -10.74
CA ILE A 253 3.62 -10.26 -10.00
C ILE A 253 3.08 -9.91 -8.62
N SER A 254 1.81 -9.52 -8.51
CA SER A 254 1.18 -9.22 -7.22
C SER A 254 1.06 -10.45 -6.34
N ASP A 255 0.75 -11.62 -6.90
CA ASP A 255 0.68 -12.87 -6.15
C ASP A 255 2.07 -13.26 -5.62
N LYS A 256 3.12 -13.14 -6.45
CA LYS A 256 4.51 -13.35 -6.02
C LYS A 256 4.91 -12.40 -4.89
N TYR A 257 4.52 -11.12 -4.97
CA TYR A 257 4.77 -10.16 -3.89
C TYR A 257 4.07 -10.56 -2.59
N LEU A 258 2.78 -10.89 -2.65
CA LEU A 258 2.03 -11.36 -1.49
C LEU A 258 2.68 -12.59 -0.87
N LEU A 259 3.10 -13.55 -1.69
CA LEU A 259 3.84 -14.72 -1.24
C LEU A 259 5.18 -14.39 -0.59
N SER A 260 5.94 -13.42 -1.10
CA SER A 260 7.25 -13.01 -0.60
C SER A 260 7.21 -12.02 0.57
N SER A 261 6.15 -11.22 0.68
CA SER A 261 5.99 -10.21 1.72
C SER A 261 5.64 -10.83 3.07
N HIS A 262 4.97 -11.96 3.03
CA HIS A 262 4.73 -12.74 4.23
C HIS A 262 5.98 -13.57 4.52
N ASN A 263 6.70 -13.21 5.59
CA ASN A 263 7.66 -14.14 6.16
C ASN A 263 6.87 -15.39 6.52
N PHE A 264 6.97 -16.42 5.66
CA PHE A 264 6.54 -17.76 5.98
C PHE A 264 7.42 -18.37 7.07
N ALA A 265 7.53 -17.70 8.20
CA ALA A 265 7.59 -18.45 9.40
C ALA A 265 6.24 -19.16 9.42
N ASN A 266 6.24 -20.48 9.51
CA ASN A 266 5.09 -21.33 9.79
C ASN A 266 4.41 -20.87 11.10
N ASN A 267 4.09 -19.59 11.23
CA ASN A 267 3.40 -19.01 12.35
C ASN A 267 1.96 -19.45 12.24
N GLN A 268 1.73 -20.57 12.84
CA GLN A 268 0.40 -21.08 13.09
C GLN A 268 -0.25 -20.40 14.30
N ASN A 269 0.47 -19.48 14.95
CA ASN A 269 0.04 -18.81 16.17
C ASN A 269 0.25 -17.29 16.07
N TRP A 270 -0.80 -16.54 16.33
CA TRP A 270 -0.78 -15.08 16.50
C TRP A 270 -1.06 -14.76 17.96
N ASP A 271 -0.20 -13.96 18.58
CA ASP A 271 -0.32 -13.53 19.96
C ASP A 271 -0.85 -12.10 20.01
N PHE A 272 -2.00 -11.91 20.64
CA PHE A 272 -2.67 -10.63 20.80
C PHE A 272 -2.58 -10.06 22.21
N THR A 273 -1.76 -10.62 23.07
CA THR A 273 -1.66 -10.20 24.49
C THR A 273 -1.19 -8.75 24.66
N GLN A 274 -0.51 -8.19 23.66
CA GLN A 274 -0.02 -6.81 23.65
C GLN A 274 -0.90 -5.84 22.84
N THR A 275 -1.97 -6.31 22.24
CA THR A 275 -2.84 -5.48 21.38
C THR A 275 -4.04 -5.00 22.20
N GLU A 276 -4.38 -3.71 22.10
CA GLU A 276 -5.54 -3.11 22.79
C GLU A 276 -6.90 -3.57 22.20
N ILE A 277 -6.95 -4.76 21.62
CA ILE A 277 -8.17 -5.34 21.05
C ILE A 277 -8.97 -5.99 22.17
N SER A 278 -9.62 -5.18 22.97
CA SER A 278 -10.43 -5.71 24.05
C SER A 278 -11.55 -4.76 24.42
N THR A 279 -12.69 -5.33 24.71
CA THR A 279 -13.62 -4.64 25.64
C THR A 279 -13.05 -4.77 27.03
N LYS A 280 -13.51 -3.92 27.99
CA LYS A 280 -13.16 -4.08 29.41
C LYS A 280 -13.45 -5.49 29.97
N GLN A 281 -14.23 -6.31 29.25
CA GLN A 281 -14.76 -7.60 29.73
C GLN A 281 -14.28 -8.82 28.94
N ILE A 282 -13.80 -8.65 27.69
CA ILE A 282 -13.29 -9.73 26.83
C ILE A 282 -11.92 -9.30 26.29
N LYS A 283 -10.88 -10.10 26.57
CA LYS A 283 -9.50 -9.87 26.12
C LYS A 283 -9.06 -11.03 25.25
N LEU A 284 -8.81 -10.78 23.99
CA LEU A 284 -8.26 -11.77 23.07
C LEU A 284 -6.83 -12.13 23.49
N LYS A 285 -6.48 -13.40 23.42
CA LYS A 285 -5.13 -13.91 23.74
C LYS A 285 -4.38 -14.36 22.50
N SER A 286 -4.95 -15.31 21.78
CA SER A 286 -4.26 -15.91 20.65
C SER A 286 -5.22 -16.41 19.58
N PHE A 287 -4.71 -16.49 18.39
CA PHE A 287 -5.34 -17.14 17.24
C PHE A 287 -4.37 -18.20 16.71
N THR A 288 -4.85 -19.41 16.44
CA THR A 288 -4.02 -20.52 16.01
C THR A 288 -4.66 -21.21 14.83
N VAL A 289 -3.86 -21.53 13.81
CA VAL A 289 -4.29 -22.39 12.70
C VAL A 289 -3.42 -23.64 12.69
N LYS A 290 -4.01 -24.80 12.90
CA LYS A 290 -3.32 -26.08 12.90
C LYS A 290 -3.66 -26.87 11.65
N THR A 291 -2.68 -27.54 11.09
CA THR A 291 -2.84 -28.52 10.00
C THR A 291 -1.86 -29.66 10.21
N THR A 292 -2.15 -30.78 9.56
CA THR A 292 -1.30 -31.98 9.63
C THR A 292 0.03 -31.86 8.88
N SER A 293 0.25 -30.77 8.12
CA SER A 293 1.46 -30.52 7.34
C SER A 293 2.18 -29.26 7.81
N LYS A 294 3.47 -29.12 7.43
CA LYS A 294 4.24 -27.89 7.69
C LYS A 294 3.78 -26.69 6.83
N LYS A 295 3.02 -26.95 5.78
CA LYS A 295 2.49 -25.95 4.85
C LYS A 295 0.98 -26.07 4.78
N PHE A 296 0.32 -24.94 4.57
CA PHE A 296 -1.10 -24.90 4.28
C PHE A 296 -1.32 -25.25 2.81
N THR A 297 -1.98 -26.37 2.54
CA THR A 297 -2.23 -26.85 1.18
C THR A 297 -3.72 -27.20 0.99
N THR A 298 -4.24 -27.03 -0.21
CA THR A 298 -5.67 -27.19 -0.53
C THR A 298 -6.24 -28.57 -0.16
N ASP A 299 -5.40 -29.60 -0.08
CA ASP A 299 -5.78 -30.99 0.19
C ASP A 299 -5.81 -31.37 1.67
N LYS A 300 -5.68 -30.41 2.58
CA LYS A 300 -5.64 -30.65 4.02
C LYS A 300 -6.79 -29.94 4.74
N ASP A 301 -7.17 -30.54 5.87
CA ASP A 301 -8.05 -29.91 6.83
C ASP A 301 -7.27 -28.91 7.71
N TYR A 302 -7.95 -27.86 8.18
CA TYR A 302 -7.42 -26.86 9.06
C TYR A 302 -8.27 -26.72 10.31
N ASP A 303 -7.65 -26.82 11.48
CA ASP A 303 -8.30 -26.50 12.75
C ASP A 303 -7.92 -25.06 13.11
N ILE A 304 -8.91 -24.21 13.18
CA ILE A 304 -8.75 -22.80 13.58
C ILE A 304 -9.26 -22.65 15.01
N SER A 305 -8.38 -22.18 15.87
CA SER A 305 -8.69 -21.97 17.28
C SER A 305 -8.38 -20.53 17.66
N PHE A 306 -9.22 -19.94 18.48
CA PHE A 306 -8.89 -18.68 19.14
C PHE A 306 -9.19 -18.78 20.64
N SER A 307 -8.30 -18.16 21.42
CA SER A 307 -8.44 -18.10 22.88
C SER A 307 -8.60 -16.67 23.34
N PHE A 308 -9.44 -16.49 24.35
CA PHE A 308 -9.70 -15.20 24.97
C PHE A 308 -10.07 -15.36 26.44
N ASN A 309 -9.80 -14.32 27.22
CA ASN A 309 -10.26 -14.23 28.60
C ASN A 309 -11.53 -13.41 28.70
N SER A 310 -12.49 -13.88 29.49
CA SER A 310 -13.70 -13.13 29.81
C SER A 310 -13.82 -12.89 31.31
N GLU A 311 -14.20 -11.67 31.69
CA GLU A 311 -14.53 -11.32 33.09
C GLU A 311 -15.99 -11.65 33.46
N VAL A 312 -16.78 -12.02 32.47
CA VAL A 312 -18.23 -12.26 32.62
C VAL A 312 -18.65 -13.57 31.97
N THR A 313 -19.75 -14.14 32.47
CA THR A 313 -20.44 -15.24 31.78
C THR A 313 -21.53 -14.64 30.92
N THR A 314 -21.53 -14.91 29.62
CA THR A 314 -22.45 -14.31 28.66
C THR A 314 -22.58 -15.13 27.38
N ASP A 315 -23.54 -14.82 26.55
CA ASP A 315 -23.61 -15.32 25.19
C ASP A 315 -22.76 -14.42 24.27
N LEU A 316 -21.98 -15.01 23.39
CA LEU A 316 -21.16 -14.34 22.41
C LEU A 316 -21.52 -14.80 21.00
N TYR A 317 -21.68 -13.84 20.12
CA TYR A 317 -21.69 -14.09 18.68
C TYR A 317 -20.32 -13.75 18.09
N TYR A 318 -19.88 -14.55 17.14
CA TYR A 318 -18.63 -14.29 16.45
C TYR A 318 -18.72 -14.69 14.97
N ASP A 319 -17.97 -13.96 14.13
CA ASP A 319 -17.84 -14.23 12.71
C ASP A 319 -16.38 -14.26 12.33
N PHE A 320 -16.02 -15.20 11.48
CA PHE A 320 -14.76 -15.22 10.76
C PHE A 320 -15.01 -14.93 9.29
N LEU A 321 -14.52 -13.80 8.82
CA LEU A 321 -14.61 -13.42 7.43
C LEU A 321 -13.28 -13.69 6.73
N PHE A 322 -13.29 -14.52 5.72
CA PHE A 322 -12.13 -14.82 4.89
C PHE A 322 -12.10 -13.85 3.71
N VAL A 323 -11.07 -13.02 3.67
CA VAL A 323 -10.91 -11.94 2.72
C VAL A 323 -9.69 -12.22 1.84
N HIS A 324 -9.81 -12.01 0.54
CA HIS A 324 -8.70 -12.06 -0.41
C HIS A 324 -8.67 -10.76 -1.21
N ASN A 325 -7.55 -10.02 -1.15
CA ASN A 325 -7.40 -8.72 -1.83
C ASN A 325 -8.55 -7.75 -1.51
N ASP A 326 -8.91 -7.62 -0.24
CA ASP A 326 -10.02 -6.80 0.27
C ASP A 326 -11.43 -7.22 -0.22
N ILE A 327 -11.53 -8.37 -0.86
CA ILE A 327 -12.82 -8.93 -1.29
C ILE A 327 -13.21 -10.04 -0.32
N PRO A 328 -14.34 -9.90 0.41
CA PRO A 328 -14.87 -10.98 1.21
C PRO A 328 -15.27 -12.16 0.33
N LEU A 329 -14.75 -13.35 0.63
CA LEU A 329 -15.05 -14.55 -0.13
C LEU A 329 -16.12 -15.40 0.55
N PHE A 330 -15.95 -15.66 1.84
CA PHE A 330 -16.91 -16.42 2.64
C PHE A 330 -16.74 -16.09 4.12
N SER A 331 -17.75 -16.37 4.92
CA SER A 331 -17.74 -16.23 6.36
C SER A 331 -18.13 -17.53 7.05
N PHE A 332 -17.61 -17.72 8.26
CA PHE A 332 -18.09 -18.72 9.19
C PHE A 332 -18.76 -17.99 10.35
N SER A 333 -20.05 -18.20 10.52
CA SER A 333 -20.82 -17.61 11.58
C SER A 333 -21.70 -18.66 12.27
N PRO A 334 -21.56 -18.89 13.58
CA PRO A 334 -22.51 -19.71 14.32
C PRO A 334 -23.92 -19.11 14.37
N PHE A 335 -24.03 -17.81 14.08
CA PHE A 335 -25.32 -17.09 14.01
C PHE A 335 -26.25 -17.69 12.95
N GLU A 336 -25.69 -18.12 11.79
CA GLU A 336 -26.47 -18.76 10.72
C GLU A 336 -27.06 -20.12 11.15
N LEU A 337 -26.50 -20.72 12.22
CA LEU A 337 -26.95 -21.99 12.79
C LEU A 337 -27.81 -21.77 14.05
N ASP A 338 -28.19 -20.53 14.37
CA ASP A 338 -28.90 -20.14 15.59
C ASP A 338 -28.22 -20.62 16.89
N LYS A 339 -26.89 -20.78 16.84
CA LYS A 339 -26.05 -21.22 17.96
C LYS A 339 -25.26 -20.05 18.53
N LYS A 340 -25.44 -19.81 19.83
CA LYS A 340 -24.67 -18.87 20.62
C LYS A 340 -23.56 -19.64 21.35
N TYR A 341 -22.37 -19.05 21.41
CA TYR A 341 -21.32 -19.59 22.27
C TYR A 341 -21.49 -19.05 23.69
N LYS A 342 -21.63 -19.95 24.65
CA LYS A 342 -21.72 -19.59 26.07
C LYS A 342 -20.31 -19.36 26.62
N VAL A 343 -19.96 -18.10 26.75
CA VAL A 343 -18.71 -17.66 27.35
C VAL A 343 -18.79 -17.88 28.86
N LYS A 344 -17.76 -18.50 29.42
CA LYS A 344 -17.58 -18.64 30.89
C LYS A 344 -16.57 -17.59 31.38
N LYS A 345 -16.69 -17.18 32.65
CA LYS A 345 -15.66 -16.34 33.27
C LYS A 345 -14.35 -17.09 33.32
N GLY A 346 -13.25 -16.45 32.86
CA GLY A 346 -11.93 -17.05 32.74
C GLY A 346 -11.55 -17.29 31.28
N GLU A 347 -10.70 -18.26 31.05
CA GLU A 347 -10.20 -18.62 29.73
C GLU A 347 -11.23 -19.40 28.91
N ASN A 348 -11.42 -19.00 27.68
CA ASN A 348 -12.32 -19.62 26.70
C ASN A 348 -11.54 -19.95 25.45
N ASN A 349 -11.86 -21.10 24.84
CA ASN A 349 -11.30 -21.55 23.58
C ASN A 349 -12.44 -21.92 22.62
N ILE A 350 -12.35 -21.40 21.40
CA ILE A 350 -13.25 -21.76 20.33
C ILE A 350 -12.43 -22.38 19.20
N THR A 351 -12.81 -23.57 18.77
CA THR A 351 -12.16 -24.26 17.67
C THR A 351 -13.18 -24.65 16.62
N PHE A 352 -12.84 -24.43 15.35
CA PHE A 352 -13.64 -24.89 14.22
C PHE A 352 -12.74 -25.47 13.14
N LYS A 353 -13.29 -26.39 12.36
CA LYS A 353 -12.57 -27.11 11.31
C LYS A 353 -12.97 -26.60 9.95
N ILE A 354 -11.97 -26.22 9.14
CA ILE A 354 -12.14 -25.98 7.71
C ILE A 354 -11.78 -27.26 6.97
N PRO A 355 -12.73 -27.86 6.24
CA PRO A 355 -12.45 -29.07 5.49
C PRO A 355 -11.50 -28.81 4.31
N LYS A 356 -10.76 -29.85 3.94
CA LYS A 356 -9.95 -29.84 2.72
C LYS A 356 -10.77 -29.45 1.48
N ASP A 357 -10.10 -28.93 0.48
CA ASP A 357 -10.66 -28.54 -0.82
C ASP A 357 -11.69 -27.38 -0.76
N LEU A 358 -11.91 -26.77 0.40
CA LEU A 358 -12.77 -25.59 0.54
C LEU A 358 -12.03 -24.31 0.13
N MET A 359 -10.74 -24.21 0.42
CA MET A 359 -9.93 -23.04 0.15
C MET A 359 -9.06 -23.24 -1.09
N ASN A 360 -9.02 -22.24 -1.95
CA ASN A 360 -8.17 -22.23 -3.14
C ASN A 360 -6.74 -21.77 -2.81
N ASN A 361 -5.82 -21.93 -3.78
CA ASN A 361 -4.46 -21.42 -3.72
C ASN A 361 -4.45 -19.88 -3.73
N LYS A 362 -4.63 -19.29 -2.55
CA LYS A 362 -4.69 -17.84 -2.36
C LYS A 362 -4.17 -17.45 -0.97
N ALA A 363 -3.78 -16.19 -0.83
CA ALA A 363 -3.59 -15.59 0.47
C ALA A 363 -4.96 -15.15 1.02
N TYR A 364 -5.23 -15.47 2.26
CA TYR A 364 -6.46 -15.09 2.95
C TYR A 364 -6.12 -14.29 4.20
N THR A 365 -6.76 -13.15 4.35
CA THR A 365 -6.81 -12.42 5.61
C THR A 365 -8.05 -12.88 6.36
N ILE A 366 -7.91 -13.26 7.62
CA ILE A 366 -9.03 -13.70 8.46
C ILE A 366 -9.43 -12.55 9.35
N GLN A 367 -10.57 -11.92 9.03
CA GLN A 367 -11.14 -10.86 9.85
C GLN A 367 -12.04 -11.50 10.90
N LEU A 368 -11.76 -11.22 12.16
CA LEU A 368 -12.52 -11.72 13.29
C LEU A 368 -13.41 -10.60 13.84
N ARG A 369 -14.71 -10.87 13.93
CA ARG A 369 -15.70 -9.99 14.53
C ARG A 369 -16.37 -10.69 15.71
N PHE A 370 -16.51 -9.95 16.79
CA PHE A 370 -17.29 -10.36 17.95
C PHE A 370 -18.44 -9.41 18.17
N ASP A 371 -19.63 -9.93 18.41
CA ASP A 371 -20.77 -9.14 18.83
C ASP A 371 -21.10 -9.45 20.31
N TYR A 372 -20.90 -8.43 21.15
CA TYR A 372 -21.17 -8.49 22.56
C TYR A 372 -22.14 -7.37 22.97
N LYS A 373 -23.32 -7.73 23.50
CA LYS A 373 -24.38 -6.80 23.94
C LYS A 373 -24.69 -5.71 22.91
N GLY A 374 -24.81 -6.07 21.64
CA GLY A 374 -25.13 -5.14 20.54
C GLY A 374 -23.98 -4.23 20.11
N LYS A 375 -22.74 -4.50 20.56
CA LYS A 375 -21.54 -3.82 20.08
C LYS A 375 -20.67 -4.80 19.32
N SER A 376 -20.39 -4.47 18.08
CA SER A 376 -19.44 -5.21 17.26
C SER A 376 -18.00 -4.77 17.54
N ILE A 377 -17.10 -5.73 17.76
CA ILE A 377 -15.68 -5.53 17.99
C ILE A 377 -14.96 -6.17 16.81
N PHE A 378 -14.19 -5.37 16.10
CA PHE A 378 -13.36 -5.84 14.98
C PHE A 378 -11.91 -5.94 15.43
N ILE A 379 -11.22 -6.98 14.99
CA ILE A 379 -9.77 -7.09 15.18
C ILE A 379 -9.09 -6.40 14.01
N THR A 380 -8.16 -5.48 14.31
CA THR A 380 -7.43 -4.69 13.31
C THR A 380 -6.21 -5.43 12.77
N ASP A 381 -5.51 -6.20 13.62
CA ASP A 381 -4.37 -7.02 13.25
C ASP A 381 -4.83 -8.42 12.83
N ASN A 382 -5.37 -8.52 11.64
CA ASN A 382 -5.97 -9.75 11.15
C ASN A 382 -4.92 -10.82 10.84
N PRO A 383 -5.13 -12.07 11.30
CA PRO A 383 -4.30 -13.19 10.89
C PRO A 383 -4.35 -13.41 9.37
N GLU A 384 -3.19 -13.71 8.79
CA GLU A 384 -3.09 -14.02 7.38
C GLU A 384 -2.58 -15.44 7.17
N ILE A 385 -3.25 -16.19 6.33
CA ILE A 385 -2.85 -17.54 5.92
C ILE A 385 -2.73 -17.61 4.41
N ILE A 386 -1.72 -18.35 3.94
CA ILE A 386 -1.56 -18.62 2.51
C ILE A 386 -1.70 -20.11 2.28
N ILE A 387 -2.57 -20.44 1.36
CA ILE A 387 -2.85 -21.81 0.95
C ILE A 387 -2.20 -22.07 -0.39
N GLU A 388 -1.35 -23.09 -0.46
CA GLU A 388 -0.67 -23.53 -1.68
C GLU A 388 -1.42 -24.72 -2.32
N TYR A 389 -1.29 -24.89 -3.63
CA TYR A 389 -1.75 -26.13 -4.26
C TYR A 389 -0.92 -27.31 -3.76
N SER A 390 -1.61 -28.40 -3.43
CA SER A 390 -0.93 -29.69 -3.25
C SER A 390 -0.46 -30.22 -4.60
N MET A 391 0.83 -30.48 -4.74
CA MET A 391 1.40 -31.13 -5.94
C MET A 391 0.90 -32.58 -6.13
N ALA A 392 0.18 -33.12 -5.16
CA ALA A 392 -0.21 -34.54 -5.14
C ALA A 392 -1.43 -34.86 -6.01
N LYS A 393 -2.19 -33.89 -6.51
CA LYS A 393 -3.36 -34.13 -7.37
C LYS A 393 -3.45 -33.11 -8.51
N THR A 394 -3.02 -33.55 -9.68
CA THR A 394 -3.43 -32.96 -10.95
C THR A 394 -4.87 -33.47 -11.24
N ILE A 395 -5.87 -32.79 -10.71
CA ILE A 395 -7.27 -33.12 -11.04
C ILE A 395 -7.92 -31.83 -11.56
N ASN A 396 -8.28 -31.93 -12.85
CA ASN A 396 -9.23 -31.09 -13.60
C ASN A 396 -9.33 -29.62 -13.15
N LYS A 397 -8.60 -28.77 -13.90
CA LYS A 397 -8.84 -27.35 -14.02
C LYS A 397 -10.32 -27.04 -14.28
N ARG A 398 -11.11 -26.86 -13.26
CA ARG A 398 -12.20 -25.90 -13.30
C ARG A 398 -11.67 -24.65 -12.64
N ASP A 399 -11.18 -23.74 -13.45
CA ASP A 399 -10.92 -22.37 -13.03
C ASP A 399 -12.22 -21.78 -12.49
N LEU A 400 -12.33 -21.74 -11.17
CA LEU A 400 -13.34 -20.94 -10.49
C LEU A 400 -12.84 -19.47 -10.51
N THR A 401 -12.64 -18.93 -11.69
CA THR A 401 -12.39 -17.50 -11.95
C THR A 401 -13.72 -16.76 -12.14
N GLY A 402 -14.68 -16.99 -11.27
CA GLY A 402 -15.92 -16.25 -11.29
C GLY A 402 -16.05 -15.38 -10.05
N ASP A 403 -16.41 -14.12 -10.21
CA ASP A 403 -16.79 -13.14 -9.17
C ASP A 403 -18.05 -13.55 -8.36
N GLY A 404 -18.23 -14.86 -8.11
CA GLY A 404 -19.37 -15.40 -7.41
C GLY A 404 -19.10 -15.56 -5.90
N ARG A 405 -19.90 -14.93 -5.08
CA ARG A 405 -20.01 -15.26 -3.66
C ARG A 405 -20.58 -16.68 -3.55
N TYR A 406 -19.78 -17.64 -3.15
CA TYR A 406 -20.26 -18.98 -2.88
C TYR A 406 -20.53 -19.13 -1.37
N LEU A 407 -21.78 -19.28 -1.03
CA LEU A 407 -22.23 -19.77 0.27
C LEU A 407 -22.19 -21.30 0.20
N TYR A 408 -21.24 -21.92 0.90
CA TYR A 408 -21.26 -23.38 1.10
C TYR A 408 -22.00 -23.68 2.40
N PRO A 409 -22.98 -24.57 2.39
CA PRO A 409 -23.61 -25.03 3.62
C PRO A 409 -22.59 -25.85 4.41
N ILE A 410 -22.30 -25.38 5.63
CA ILE A 410 -21.41 -26.07 6.55
C ILE A 410 -22.20 -27.21 7.20
N THR A 411 -21.76 -28.44 6.96
CA THR A 411 -22.52 -29.62 7.39
C THR A 411 -22.15 -30.16 8.77
N SER A 412 -21.06 -29.71 9.41
CA SER A 412 -20.72 -30.14 10.78
C SER A 412 -19.78 -29.17 11.49
N PHE A 413 -20.08 -28.83 12.74
CA PHE A 413 -19.18 -28.20 13.71
C PHE A 413 -19.09 -29.10 14.94
N GLU A 414 -17.89 -29.34 15.41
CA GLU A 414 -17.64 -29.80 16.78
C GLU A 414 -17.23 -28.60 17.61
N LEU A 415 -18.06 -28.24 18.59
CA LEU A 415 -17.76 -27.27 19.63
C LEU A 415 -17.29 -28.10 20.84
N ASN A 416 -16.00 -28.04 21.15
CA ASN A 416 -15.44 -28.59 22.40
C ASN A 416 -15.24 -27.50 23.45
#